data_43ac6fa96ffb7631b0571c45231a7489
#
_entry.id   43ac6fa96ffb7631b0571c45231a7489
#
_cell.length_a   1.000
_cell.length_b   1.000
_cell.length_c   1.000
_cell.angle_alpha   90.00
_cell.angle_beta   90.00
_cell.angle_gamma   90.00
#
_symmetry.space_group_name_H-M   'P 1'
#
loop_
_entity.id
_entity.type
_entity.pdbx_description
1 polymer ?
#
loop_
_entity_poly.entity_id
_entity_poly.type
_entity_poly.pdbx_seq_one_letter_code
_entity_poly.pdbx_strand_id
1 'polypeptide(L)'
;MAPTPSDAAPATLHTVFTSECHNPQFDWFATGVYRSHRESGIRGRITRLLACGADDLAQYRGLGLGPTFVHPNYRHNPLNGDTSASYNKPGSVMHFSREANFTEEYVLFIDADMLLVRDIDPVALGARRGVVVSERVSYMIGTSNAMAANFLPPDRVALAKPVGWYHIFHRDDLKRIAPLWLEFCGKVRTNPQLYWSMNGSIPRDIPTGDAYVHHGEAPWISEMYGYAFGAAMAGVDHVITSGVVEYPSSVRPTQEPYIIHYGIDFNIGPSYNWNKMVYKSLDLYKCKGRFFGPPPKPRNKAERFGAFVVNTLNDAFCDFYRTQCAGAGPAVEAADCPPHEAPPPSKARCDGPSCCDDRHANCWAWALGDECENNPAFMRTTCPKACGACKGGPAAADAVPLLPTADHALPAPPPSPPPLQHQALHDDTDGAAEKMAAAAAAEKAAISAAAAAAAAD
;
A
#
# COMPACT_ATOMS: atom_id res chain seq x y z
N MET A 1 -9.94 -26.81 -31.50
CA MET A 1 -10.69 -26.28 -30.35
C MET A 1 -9.69 -25.45 -29.55
N ALA A 2 -9.91 -24.16 -29.38
CA ALA A 2 -9.13 -23.34 -28.45
C ALA A 2 -9.52 -23.77 -27.04
N PRO A 3 -8.55 -23.89 -26.09
CA PRO A 3 -8.88 -24.23 -24.71
C PRO A 3 -9.82 -23.17 -24.11
N THR A 4 -10.84 -23.62 -23.42
CA THR A 4 -11.74 -22.75 -22.66
C THR A 4 -10.95 -22.02 -21.56
N PRO A 5 -11.32 -20.79 -21.17
CA PRO A 5 -10.58 -19.99 -20.18
C PRO A 5 -10.45 -20.61 -18.79
N SER A 6 -11.05 -21.78 -18.54
CA SER A 6 -11.05 -22.45 -17.23
C SER A 6 -9.85 -23.37 -16.97
N ASP A 7 -9.00 -23.66 -17.98
CA ASP A 7 -7.91 -24.65 -17.85
C ASP A 7 -6.52 -24.01 -17.62
N ALA A 8 -6.43 -22.68 -17.53
CA ALA A 8 -5.18 -22.01 -17.20
C ALA A 8 -4.84 -22.24 -15.70
N ALA A 9 -3.62 -22.71 -15.42
CA ALA A 9 -3.14 -22.78 -14.05
C ALA A 9 -3.27 -21.40 -13.39
N PRO A 10 -3.70 -21.31 -12.12
CA PRO A 10 -3.86 -20.03 -11.45
C PRO A 10 -2.54 -19.26 -11.45
N ALA A 11 -2.62 -17.95 -11.71
CA ALA A 11 -1.46 -17.08 -11.72
C ALA A 11 -0.72 -17.14 -10.38
N THR A 12 0.59 -17.21 -10.44
CA THR A 12 1.42 -17.29 -9.24
C THR A 12 1.70 -15.90 -8.69
N LEU A 13 1.48 -15.72 -7.37
CA LEU A 13 1.61 -14.45 -6.67
C LEU A 13 2.67 -14.52 -5.58
N HIS A 14 3.53 -13.51 -5.48
CA HIS A 14 4.46 -13.31 -4.37
C HIS A 14 4.10 -12.02 -3.64
N THR A 15 3.66 -12.13 -2.39
CA THR A 15 3.39 -10.95 -1.55
C THR A 15 4.68 -10.44 -0.93
N VAL A 16 4.92 -9.13 -1.00
CA VAL A 16 6.07 -8.46 -0.36
C VAL A 16 5.61 -7.22 0.40
N PHE A 17 6.28 -6.92 1.51
CA PHE A 17 6.08 -5.70 2.28
C PHE A 17 7.40 -5.21 2.87
N THR A 18 7.52 -3.89 3.10
CA THR A 18 8.77 -3.27 3.55
C THR A 18 8.79 -3.04 5.05
N SER A 19 9.98 -3.13 5.67
CA SER A 19 10.21 -2.85 7.08
C SER A 19 11.64 -2.37 7.34
N GLU A 20 11.90 -1.86 8.56
CA GLU A 20 13.21 -1.43 9.03
C GLU A 20 13.56 -2.13 10.35
N CYS A 21 14.82 -2.52 10.54
CA CYS A 21 15.24 -3.32 11.71
C CYS A 21 15.40 -2.53 13.01
N HIS A 22 15.52 -1.22 12.99
CA HIS A 22 15.73 -0.40 14.20
C HIS A 22 14.46 0.22 14.77
N ASN A 23 13.31 -0.09 14.20
CA ASN A 23 12.03 0.40 14.65
C ASN A 23 11.12 -0.77 15.06
N PRO A 24 10.88 -0.99 16.37
CA PRO A 24 10.11 -2.12 16.89
C PRO A 24 8.66 -2.16 16.36
N GLN A 25 8.14 -1.04 15.87
CA GLN A 25 6.83 -0.96 15.26
C GLN A 25 6.72 -1.88 14.04
N PHE A 26 7.76 -1.97 13.23
CA PHE A 26 7.75 -2.85 12.06
C PHE A 26 7.74 -4.35 12.42
N ASP A 27 8.22 -4.72 13.59
CA ASP A 27 8.18 -6.12 14.02
C ASP A 27 6.75 -6.56 14.34
N TRP A 28 6.00 -5.76 15.09
CA TRP A 28 4.62 -6.13 15.36
C TRP A 28 3.69 -5.92 14.14
N PHE A 29 4.00 -5.00 13.22
CA PHE A 29 3.35 -4.96 11.91
C PHE A 29 3.57 -6.27 11.16
N ALA A 30 4.83 -6.72 11.08
CA ALA A 30 5.18 -7.94 10.38
C ALA A 30 4.44 -9.17 10.91
N THR A 31 4.27 -9.32 12.24
CA THR A 31 3.50 -10.44 12.81
C THR A 31 2.05 -10.43 12.29
N GLY A 32 1.42 -9.26 12.23
CA GLY A 32 0.06 -9.09 11.69
C GLY A 32 -0.03 -9.45 10.21
N VAL A 33 0.93 -8.96 9.40
CA VAL A 33 0.97 -9.25 7.96
C VAL A 33 1.14 -10.74 7.71
N TYR A 34 2.08 -11.41 8.37
CA TYR A 34 2.29 -12.86 8.22
C TYR A 34 1.06 -13.68 8.64
N ARG A 35 0.42 -13.28 9.75
CA ARG A 35 -0.81 -13.95 10.19
C ARG A 35 -1.94 -13.77 9.20
N SER A 36 -2.22 -12.54 8.81
CA SER A 36 -3.30 -12.24 7.87
C SER A 36 -3.08 -12.89 6.49
N HIS A 37 -1.83 -12.95 6.00
CA HIS A 37 -1.51 -13.68 4.77
C HIS A 37 -1.87 -15.17 4.89
N ARG A 38 -1.51 -15.82 5.99
CA ARG A 38 -1.84 -17.23 6.22
C ARG A 38 -3.34 -17.47 6.28
N GLU A 39 -4.10 -16.54 6.84
CA GLU A 39 -5.56 -16.68 7.06
C GLU A 39 -6.41 -16.21 5.87
N SER A 40 -5.88 -15.32 5.02
CA SER A 40 -6.59 -14.79 3.85
C SER A 40 -6.83 -15.79 2.74
N GLY A 41 -6.11 -16.92 2.75
CA GLY A 41 -6.15 -17.90 1.67
C GLY A 41 -5.37 -17.52 0.42
N ILE A 42 -4.59 -16.43 0.46
CA ILE A 42 -3.72 -16.03 -0.65
C ILE A 42 -2.73 -17.16 -0.93
N ARG A 43 -2.72 -17.58 -2.18
CA ARG A 43 -1.81 -18.62 -2.67
C ARG A 43 -0.50 -17.99 -3.12
N GLY A 44 0.61 -18.50 -2.62
CA GLY A 44 1.95 -18.03 -2.97
C GLY A 44 2.75 -17.63 -1.75
N ARG A 45 3.97 -17.17 -2.01
CA ARG A 45 4.92 -16.82 -0.95
C ARG A 45 4.65 -15.43 -0.41
N ILE A 46 5.14 -15.21 0.82
CA ILE A 46 5.25 -13.87 1.40
C ILE A 46 6.69 -13.64 1.83
N THR A 47 7.20 -12.44 1.61
CA THR A 47 8.55 -12.04 2.04
C THR A 47 8.53 -10.61 2.57
N ARG A 48 9.08 -10.43 3.77
CA ARG A 48 9.40 -9.12 4.32
C ARG A 48 10.69 -8.60 3.70
N LEU A 49 10.68 -7.38 3.18
CA LEU A 49 11.84 -6.67 2.69
C LEU A 49 12.38 -5.80 3.82
N LEU A 50 13.49 -6.22 4.43
CA LEU A 50 14.02 -5.61 5.65
C LEU A 50 15.20 -4.70 5.33
N ALA A 51 15.00 -3.39 5.45
CA ALA A 51 16.05 -2.39 5.41
C ALA A 51 16.85 -2.42 6.72
N CYS A 52 18.10 -2.89 6.68
CA CYS A 52 18.93 -3.05 7.87
C CYS A 52 20.40 -2.84 7.55
N GLY A 53 21.06 -1.95 8.30
CA GLY A 53 22.52 -1.82 8.25
C GLY A 53 23.21 -3.01 8.92
N ALA A 54 24.48 -3.24 8.60
CA ALA A 54 25.21 -4.40 9.11
C ALA A 54 25.31 -4.43 10.65
N ASP A 55 25.56 -3.25 11.26
CA ASP A 55 25.71 -3.12 12.72
C ASP A 55 24.37 -3.35 13.45
N ASP A 56 23.27 -2.83 12.88
CA ASP A 56 21.92 -3.04 13.40
C ASP A 56 21.49 -4.51 13.25
N LEU A 57 21.83 -5.15 12.14
CA LEU A 57 21.47 -6.52 11.84
C LEU A 57 22.07 -7.50 12.85
N ALA A 58 23.32 -7.26 13.28
CA ALA A 58 23.99 -8.09 14.27
C ALA A 58 23.27 -8.15 15.63
N GLN A 59 22.44 -7.14 15.93
CA GLN A 59 21.67 -7.04 17.17
C GLN A 59 20.17 -7.30 16.98
N TYR A 60 19.74 -7.46 15.72
CA TYR A 60 18.34 -7.56 15.38
C TYR A 60 17.77 -8.96 15.62
N ARG A 61 16.77 -9.05 16.47
CA ARG A 61 16.12 -10.32 16.86
C ARG A 61 14.98 -10.75 15.95
N GLY A 62 14.52 -9.85 15.07
CA GLY A 62 13.30 -10.03 14.29
C GLY A 62 13.42 -10.93 13.06
N LEU A 63 14.58 -11.52 12.75
CA LEU A 63 14.75 -12.38 11.56
C LEU A 63 13.87 -13.63 11.60
N GLY A 64 13.59 -14.16 12.78
CA GLY A 64 12.73 -15.33 13.00
C GLY A 64 11.22 -15.09 12.88
N LEU A 65 10.76 -13.87 12.60
CA LEU A 65 9.32 -13.56 12.46
C LEU A 65 8.69 -14.21 11.23
N GLY A 66 9.45 -14.42 10.18
CA GLY A 66 8.99 -15.03 8.93
C GLY A 66 9.98 -14.84 7.78
N PRO A 67 9.65 -15.29 6.56
CA PRO A 67 10.52 -15.16 5.39
C PRO A 67 10.94 -13.71 5.16
N THR A 68 12.24 -13.45 5.25
CA THR A 68 12.82 -12.11 5.23
C THR A 68 13.93 -12.02 4.19
N PHE A 69 13.89 -10.99 3.36
CA PHE A 69 14.95 -10.56 2.46
C PHE A 69 15.61 -9.31 3.06
N VAL A 70 16.86 -9.42 3.48
CA VAL A 70 17.61 -8.32 4.08
C VAL A 70 18.34 -7.54 3.00
N HIS A 71 18.33 -6.23 3.08
CA HIS A 71 19.03 -5.34 2.16
C HIS A 71 19.55 -4.09 2.90
N PRO A 72 20.50 -3.32 2.31
CA PRO A 72 21.02 -2.09 2.90
C PRO A 72 19.94 -1.09 3.27
N ASN A 73 20.18 -0.34 4.35
CA ASN A 73 19.29 0.74 4.78
C ASN A 73 19.54 2.00 3.93
N TYR A 74 18.51 2.42 3.19
CA TYR A 74 18.55 3.59 2.30
C TYR A 74 18.11 4.89 2.98
N ARG A 75 17.95 4.92 4.30
CA ARG A 75 17.60 6.15 5.02
C ARG A 75 18.60 7.29 4.70
N HIS A 76 19.87 6.97 4.54
CA HIS A 76 20.86 7.82 3.90
C HIS A 76 21.08 7.32 2.46
N ASN A 77 20.56 8.06 1.48
CA ASN A 77 20.62 7.64 0.09
C ASN A 77 22.04 7.86 -0.48
N PRO A 78 22.75 6.79 -0.84
CA PRO A 78 24.14 6.89 -1.32
C PRO A 78 24.26 7.60 -2.68
N LEU A 79 23.15 7.75 -3.42
CA LEU A 79 23.16 8.38 -4.75
C LEU A 79 23.26 9.89 -4.69
N ASN A 80 22.63 10.52 -3.70
CA ASN A 80 22.48 11.96 -3.64
C ASN A 80 22.81 12.56 -2.27
N GLY A 81 23.12 11.72 -1.27
CA GLY A 81 23.46 12.15 0.10
C GLY A 81 22.28 12.62 0.94
N ASP A 82 21.06 12.63 0.39
CA ASP A 82 19.87 13.03 1.14
C ASP A 82 19.46 11.96 2.17
N THR A 83 18.85 12.40 3.26
CA THR A 83 18.45 11.53 4.36
C THR A 83 16.94 11.54 4.55
N SER A 84 16.30 10.38 4.36
CA SER A 84 14.87 10.18 4.60
C SER A 84 14.50 8.71 4.70
N ALA A 85 13.56 8.38 5.58
CA ALA A 85 12.94 7.06 5.63
C ALA A 85 12.19 6.71 4.33
N SER A 86 11.77 7.71 3.55
CA SER A 86 11.07 7.52 2.26
C SER A 86 11.85 6.68 1.25
N TYR A 87 13.19 6.64 1.36
CA TYR A 87 14.03 5.86 0.45
C TYR A 87 13.99 4.35 0.69
N ASN A 88 13.66 3.93 1.92
CA ASN A 88 13.68 2.50 2.25
C ASN A 88 12.64 1.70 1.44
N LYS A 89 11.46 2.25 1.20
CA LYS A 89 10.43 1.57 0.40
C LYS A 89 10.92 1.28 -1.03
N PRO A 90 11.29 2.27 -1.87
CA PRO A 90 11.81 2.00 -3.21
C PRO A 90 13.14 1.25 -3.21
N GLY A 91 14.03 1.49 -2.24
CA GLY A 91 15.27 0.75 -2.07
C GLY A 91 15.03 -0.74 -1.84
N SER A 92 14.10 -1.09 -0.97
CA SER A 92 13.67 -2.47 -0.71
C SER A 92 13.20 -3.18 -1.98
N VAL A 93 12.31 -2.51 -2.72
CA VAL A 93 11.73 -3.09 -3.96
C VAL A 93 12.81 -3.24 -5.03
N MET A 94 13.73 -2.29 -5.13
CA MET A 94 14.85 -2.35 -6.07
C MET A 94 15.77 -3.55 -5.78
N HIS A 95 16.22 -3.72 -4.54
CA HIS A 95 17.07 -4.86 -4.15
C HIS A 95 16.34 -6.18 -4.36
N PHE A 96 15.11 -6.30 -3.90
CA PHE A 96 14.31 -7.51 -4.10
C PHE A 96 14.18 -7.86 -5.58
N SER A 97 13.85 -6.91 -6.44
CA SER A 97 13.65 -7.15 -7.87
C SER A 97 14.90 -7.62 -8.61
N ARG A 98 16.08 -7.25 -8.12
CA ARG A 98 17.39 -7.55 -8.73
C ARG A 98 18.04 -8.80 -8.17
N GLU A 99 17.89 -9.03 -6.86
CA GLU A 99 18.74 -9.97 -6.12
C GLU A 99 17.98 -11.17 -5.57
N ALA A 100 16.65 -11.03 -5.35
CA ALA A 100 15.87 -12.15 -4.86
C ALA A 100 15.60 -13.18 -5.96
N ASN A 101 15.74 -14.46 -5.60
CA ASN A 101 15.36 -15.55 -6.49
C ASN A 101 13.86 -15.86 -6.31
N PHE A 102 13.02 -15.31 -7.19
CA PHE A 102 11.59 -15.60 -7.23
C PHE A 102 11.15 -15.90 -8.66
N THR A 103 10.20 -16.81 -8.77
CA THR A 103 9.70 -17.33 -10.06
C THR A 103 8.24 -16.96 -10.33
N GLU A 104 7.56 -16.41 -9.34
CA GLU A 104 6.18 -15.98 -9.46
C GLU A 104 6.01 -14.94 -10.55
N GLU A 105 4.93 -15.05 -11.29
CA GLU A 105 4.63 -14.15 -12.41
C GLU A 105 4.24 -12.77 -11.93
N TYR A 106 3.54 -12.70 -10.78
CA TYR A 106 3.07 -11.46 -10.19
C TYR A 106 3.65 -11.23 -8.80
N VAL A 107 3.85 -9.97 -8.46
CA VAL A 107 4.29 -9.51 -7.14
C VAL A 107 3.25 -8.54 -6.59
N LEU A 108 2.66 -8.87 -5.45
CA LEU A 108 1.81 -7.98 -4.65
C LEU A 108 2.69 -7.25 -3.65
N PHE A 109 2.84 -5.95 -3.82
CA PHE A 109 3.47 -5.06 -2.85
C PHE A 109 2.39 -4.41 -1.97
N ILE A 110 2.60 -4.43 -0.65
CA ILE A 110 1.74 -3.77 0.34
C ILE A 110 2.57 -3.00 1.36
N ASP A 111 1.97 -2.03 2.03
CA ASP A 111 2.58 -1.39 3.21
C ASP A 111 2.52 -2.33 4.42
N ALA A 112 3.47 -2.16 5.36
CA ALA A 112 3.57 -3.04 6.53
C ALA A 112 2.40 -2.91 7.51
N ASP A 113 1.67 -1.82 7.47
CA ASP A 113 0.46 -1.56 8.26
C ASP A 113 -0.83 -1.90 7.51
N MET A 114 -0.77 -2.98 6.73
CA MET A 114 -1.90 -3.56 6.03
C MET A 114 -2.13 -5.00 6.46
N LEU A 115 -3.39 -5.42 6.49
CA LEU A 115 -3.79 -6.80 6.73
C LEU A 115 -4.56 -7.33 5.52
N LEU A 116 -4.25 -8.56 5.15
CA LEU A 116 -4.88 -9.28 4.04
C LEU A 116 -6.15 -9.96 4.55
N VAL A 117 -7.27 -9.80 3.83
CA VAL A 117 -8.59 -10.27 4.28
C VAL A 117 -9.03 -11.52 3.52
N ARG A 118 -8.68 -11.60 2.24
CA ARG A 118 -9.11 -12.69 1.35
C ARG A 118 -8.15 -12.89 0.18
N ASP A 119 -8.30 -14.01 -0.53
CA ASP A 119 -7.48 -14.34 -1.71
C ASP A 119 -7.55 -13.26 -2.79
N ILE A 120 -6.41 -13.04 -3.44
CA ILE A 120 -6.22 -12.05 -4.49
C ILE A 120 -5.83 -12.78 -5.77
N ASP A 121 -6.67 -12.66 -6.79
CA ASP A 121 -6.35 -13.08 -8.15
C ASP A 121 -5.83 -11.87 -8.94
N PRO A 122 -4.54 -11.80 -9.27
CA PRO A 122 -3.94 -10.67 -9.96
C PRO A 122 -4.55 -10.46 -11.36
N VAL A 123 -4.86 -11.55 -12.07
CA VAL A 123 -5.40 -11.47 -13.44
C VAL A 123 -6.86 -11.01 -13.42
N ALA A 124 -7.65 -11.50 -12.47
CA ALA A 124 -9.04 -11.07 -12.31
C ALA A 124 -9.15 -9.58 -11.95
N LEU A 125 -8.15 -9.02 -11.25
CA LEU A 125 -8.06 -7.58 -10.98
C LEU A 125 -7.52 -6.77 -12.16
N GLY A 126 -7.03 -7.44 -13.23
CA GLY A 126 -6.57 -6.80 -14.46
C GLY A 126 -5.06 -6.62 -14.58
N ALA A 127 -4.26 -7.22 -13.66
CA ALA A 127 -2.81 -7.20 -13.76
C ALA A 127 -2.35 -7.98 -14.98
N ARG A 128 -1.42 -7.40 -15.73
CA ARG A 128 -0.75 -8.03 -16.86
C ARG A 128 0.54 -7.31 -17.18
N ARG A 129 1.39 -7.89 -17.99
CA ARG A 129 2.61 -7.22 -18.45
C ARG A 129 2.28 -5.86 -19.08
N GLY A 130 2.95 -4.81 -18.66
CA GLY A 130 2.74 -3.42 -19.08
C GLY A 130 1.61 -2.70 -18.32
N VAL A 131 0.90 -3.37 -17.42
CA VAL A 131 -0.20 -2.78 -16.64
C VAL A 131 -0.16 -3.25 -15.18
N VAL A 132 0.01 -2.30 -14.27
CA VAL A 132 -0.01 -2.52 -12.81
C VAL A 132 -1.40 -2.25 -12.26
N VAL A 133 -1.84 -3.04 -11.29
CA VAL A 133 -3.07 -2.76 -10.52
C VAL A 133 -2.73 -2.03 -9.25
N SER A 134 -3.40 -0.92 -8.98
CA SER A 134 -3.14 -0.09 -7.80
C SER A 134 -4.40 0.65 -7.33
N GLU A 135 -4.45 1.06 -6.04
CA GLU A 135 -5.55 1.83 -5.50
C GLU A 135 -5.43 3.32 -5.86
N ARG A 136 -6.56 3.98 -6.07
CA ARG A 136 -6.63 5.42 -6.25
C ARG A 136 -6.27 6.15 -4.96
N VAL A 137 -5.41 7.17 -5.08
CA VAL A 137 -5.01 8.04 -3.98
C VAL A 137 -5.37 9.50 -4.33
N SER A 138 -6.39 10.05 -3.68
CA SER A 138 -6.96 11.36 -4.04
C SER A 138 -6.01 12.53 -3.81
N TYR A 139 -5.10 12.43 -2.85
CA TYR A 139 -4.14 13.49 -2.53
C TYR A 139 -2.91 13.53 -3.47
N MET A 140 -2.76 12.58 -4.39
CA MET A 140 -1.69 12.56 -5.41
C MET A 140 -2.01 13.48 -6.60
N ILE A 141 -2.38 14.71 -6.33
CA ILE A 141 -2.85 15.69 -7.33
C ILE A 141 -1.76 16.13 -8.31
N GLY A 142 -0.48 16.04 -7.93
CA GLY A 142 0.67 16.40 -8.77
C GLY A 142 0.87 15.51 -10.00
N THR A 143 0.21 14.34 -10.05
CA THR A 143 0.30 13.42 -11.19
C THR A 143 -0.45 13.89 -12.45
N SER A 144 -1.39 14.81 -12.30
CA SER A 144 -2.25 15.31 -13.38
C SER A 144 -2.13 16.83 -13.65
N ASN A 145 -1.09 17.46 -13.14
CA ASN A 145 -0.87 18.90 -13.28
C ASN A 145 0.56 19.25 -13.70
N ALA A 146 0.89 20.53 -13.65
CA ALA A 146 2.20 21.06 -14.07
C ALA A 146 3.40 20.42 -13.33
N MET A 147 3.20 19.89 -12.11
CA MET A 147 4.26 19.20 -11.38
C MET A 147 4.77 17.97 -12.14
N ALA A 148 3.87 17.13 -12.66
CA ALA A 148 4.29 15.96 -13.45
C ALA A 148 5.16 16.35 -14.65
N ALA A 149 4.83 17.47 -15.31
CA ALA A 149 5.61 18.00 -16.44
C ALA A 149 6.99 18.53 -16.05
N ASN A 150 7.22 18.85 -14.75
CA ASN A 150 8.55 19.23 -14.27
C ASN A 150 9.50 18.04 -14.10
N PHE A 151 8.95 16.84 -13.96
CA PHE A 151 9.73 15.60 -13.71
C PHE A 151 9.72 14.64 -14.88
N LEU A 152 8.75 14.74 -15.79
CA LEU A 152 8.53 13.79 -16.88
C LEU A 152 8.57 14.48 -18.25
N PRO A 153 9.07 13.80 -19.28
CA PRO A 153 8.94 14.29 -20.65
C PRO A 153 7.46 14.27 -21.09
N PRO A 154 7.05 15.12 -22.04
CA PRO A 154 5.66 15.34 -22.39
C PRO A 154 4.87 14.09 -22.78
N ASP A 155 5.52 13.11 -23.43
CA ASP A 155 4.92 11.84 -23.85
C ASP A 155 4.69 10.85 -22.67
N ARG A 156 5.24 11.14 -21.49
CA ARG A 156 5.12 10.31 -20.28
C ARG A 156 4.18 10.88 -19.22
N VAL A 157 3.88 12.17 -19.27
CA VAL A 157 3.03 12.82 -18.27
C VAL A 157 1.68 12.12 -18.09
N ALA A 158 1.03 11.73 -19.18
CA ALA A 158 -0.28 11.06 -19.15
C ALA A 158 -0.25 9.67 -18.50
N LEU A 159 0.93 9.03 -18.38
CA LEU A 159 1.10 7.74 -17.71
C LEU A 159 1.26 7.87 -16.19
N ALA A 160 1.59 9.05 -15.67
CA ALA A 160 1.60 9.27 -14.24
C ALA A 160 0.16 9.19 -13.68
N LYS A 161 -0.04 8.33 -12.68
CA LYS A 161 -1.38 8.08 -12.12
C LYS A 161 -1.40 8.38 -10.62
N PRO A 162 -2.54 8.88 -10.09
CA PRO A 162 -2.73 9.14 -8.67
C PRO A 162 -3.01 7.81 -7.92
N VAL A 163 -1.99 6.99 -7.77
CA VAL A 163 -2.08 5.63 -7.20
C VAL A 163 -1.08 5.41 -6.08
N GLY A 164 -1.40 4.49 -5.18
CA GLY A 164 -0.53 4.14 -4.07
C GLY A 164 -1.06 2.97 -3.24
N TRP A 165 -0.53 2.85 -2.03
CA TRP A 165 -0.87 1.92 -0.97
C TRP A 165 -0.53 0.46 -1.28
N TYR A 166 -1.00 -0.11 -2.40
CA TYR A 166 -0.62 -1.42 -2.89
C TYR A 166 -0.40 -1.39 -4.39
N HIS A 167 0.38 -2.34 -4.87
CA HIS A 167 0.63 -2.52 -6.30
C HIS A 167 0.72 -4.01 -6.63
N ILE A 168 0.04 -4.44 -7.68
CA ILE A 168 0.23 -5.77 -8.26
C ILE A 168 0.99 -5.63 -9.56
N PHE A 169 2.24 -6.03 -9.56
CA PHE A 169 3.15 -5.98 -10.70
C PHE A 169 3.22 -7.31 -11.42
N HIS A 170 3.31 -7.28 -12.74
CA HIS A 170 4.02 -8.35 -13.44
C HIS A 170 5.52 -8.24 -13.12
N ARG A 171 6.21 -9.37 -12.87
CA ARG A 171 7.62 -9.37 -12.40
C ARG A 171 8.60 -8.62 -13.31
N ASP A 172 8.37 -8.65 -14.64
CA ASP A 172 9.24 -7.92 -15.59
C ASP A 172 9.04 -6.42 -15.49
N ASP A 173 7.81 -5.96 -15.19
CA ASP A 173 7.50 -4.56 -14.97
C ASP A 173 8.10 -4.07 -13.64
N LEU A 174 8.02 -4.89 -12.59
CA LEU A 174 8.68 -4.60 -11.32
C LEU A 174 10.17 -4.31 -11.50
N LYS A 175 10.88 -5.15 -12.27
CA LYS A 175 12.31 -4.98 -12.55
C LYS A 175 12.63 -3.68 -13.28
N ARG A 176 11.74 -3.20 -14.15
CA ARG A 176 11.89 -1.94 -14.86
C ARG A 176 11.54 -0.73 -14.00
N ILE A 177 10.48 -0.84 -13.19
CA ILE A 177 9.98 0.26 -12.36
C ILE A 177 10.86 0.49 -11.14
N ALA A 178 11.32 -0.55 -10.47
CA ALA A 178 11.98 -0.47 -9.16
C ALA A 178 13.18 0.49 -9.10
N PRO A 179 14.16 0.47 -10.03
CA PRO A 179 15.25 1.44 -10.02
C PRO A 179 14.76 2.88 -10.28
N LEU A 180 13.80 3.05 -11.18
CA LEU A 180 13.22 4.35 -11.48
C LEU A 180 12.41 4.91 -10.30
N TRP A 181 11.75 4.04 -9.53
CA TRP A 181 11.06 4.44 -8.30
C TRP A 181 12.03 5.11 -7.31
N LEU A 182 13.17 4.48 -7.05
CA LEU A 182 14.20 5.04 -6.17
C LEU A 182 14.78 6.35 -6.73
N GLU A 183 15.08 6.38 -8.02
CA GLU A 183 15.61 7.55 -8.71
C GLU A 183 14.65 8.75 -8.61
N PHE A 184 13.38 8.55 -8.97
CA PHE A 184 12.38 9.63 -8.93
C PHE A 184 12.00 10.03 -7.50
N CYS A 185 12.03 9.12 -6.53
CA CYS A 185 11.93 9.50 -5.12
C CYS A 185 13.03 10.51 -4.76
N GLY A 186 14.27 10.24 -5.17
CA GLY A 186 15.38 11.15 -5.00
C GLY A 186 15.19 12.48 -5.72
N LYS A 187 14.79 12.46 -7.00
CA LYS A 187 14.54 13.67 -7.79
C LYS A 187 13.49 14.58 -7.14
N VAL A 188 12.38 14.01 -6.67
CA VAL A 188 11.31 14.78 -6.00
C VAL A 188 11.81 15.40 -4.71
N ARG A 189 12.58 14.65 -3.90
CA ARG A 189 13.10 15.13 -2.62
C ARG A 189 14.17 16.21 -2.76
N THR A 190 15.07 16.07 -3.72
CA THR A 190 16.20 17.01 -3.92
C THR A 190 15.83 18.24 -4.75
N ASN A 191 14.61 18.29 -5.29
CA ASN A 191 14.09 19.43 -6.05
C ASN A 191 12.75 19.92 -5.48
N PRO A 192 12.68 20.30 -4.20
CA PRO A 192 11.43 20.72 -3.57
C PRO A 192 10.78 21.92 -4.27
N GLN A 193 11.57 22.81 -4.88
CA GLN A 193 11.05 23.94 -5.67
C GLN A 193 10.23 23.49 -6.87
N LEU A 194 10.56 22.36 -7.52
CA LEU A 194 9.77 21.81 -8.62
C LEU A 194 8.49 21.13 -8.11
N TYR A 195 8.57 20.48 -6.95
CA TYR A 195 7.41 19.92 -6.27
C TYR A 195 6.41 21.02 -5.89
N TRP A 196 6.90 22.07 -5.24
CA TRP A 196 6.05 23.18 -4.74
C TRP A 196 5.68 24.21 -5.82
N SER A 197 6.19 24.09 -7.06
CA SER A 197 5.89 24.99 -8.19
C SER A 197 4.46 24.86 -8.71
N MET A 198 3.63 24.03 -8.12
CA MET A 198 2.20 23.93 -8.41
C MET A 198 1.42 25.23 -8.14
N ASN A 199 2.16 26.35 -8.00
CA ASN A 199 1.73 27.76 -8.07
C ASN A 199 0.31 28.02 -7.60
N GLY A 200 0.11 28.13 -6.29
CA GLY A 200 -1.14 28.67 -5.78
C GLY A 200 -2.43 27.97 -6.22
N SER A 201 -2.32 27.01 -7.12
CA SER A 201 -3.43 26.21 -7.66
C SER A 201 -3.81 25.04 -6.77
N ILE A 202 -3.01 24.73 -5.73
CA ILE A 202 -3.45 23.81 -4.69
C ILE A 202 -4.18 24.68 -3.67
N PRO A 203 -5.49 24.53 -3.52
CA PRO A 203 -6.20 25.11 -2.40
C PRO A 203 -5.45 24.70 -1.13
N ARG A 204 -5.15 25.65 -0.25
CA ARG A 204 -4.45 25.39 1.03
C ARG A 204 -5.15 24.33 1.89
N ASP A 205 -6.39 24.02 1.55
CA ASP A 205 -7.31 23.13 2.26
C ASP A 205 -7.35 21.70 1.68
N ILE A 206 -6.65 21.41 0.56
CA ILE A 206 -6.55 20.04 0.08
C ILE A 206 -5.39 19.38 0.83
N PRO A 207 -5.64 18.32 1.63
CA PRO A 207 -4.58 17.54 2.23
C PRO A 207 -3.80 16.83 1.11
N THR A 208 -2.66 17.40 0.74
CA THR A 208 -1.77 16.85 -0.28
C THR A 208 -0.95 15.66 0.23
N GLY A 209 -1.22 15.18 1.45
CA GLY A 209 -0.36 14.23 2.16
C GLY A 209 0.91 14.89 2.72
N ASP A 210 1.10 16.19 2.48
CA ASP A 210 2.26 16.96 2.95
C ASP A 210 1.95 17.76 4.24
N ALA A 211 0.90 17.40 4.95
CA ALA A 211 0.50 18.06 6.20
C ALA A 211 1.58 18.07 7.30
N TYR A 212 2.62 17.25 7.12
CA TYR A 212 3.72 17.08 8.09
C TYR A 212 5.01 17.78 7.70
N VAL A 213 5.05 18.53 6.57
CA VAL A 213 6.22 19.29 6.11
C VAL A 213 5.82 20.72 5.80
N HIS A 214 6.77 21.65 5.94
CA HIS A 214 6.55 23.04 5.59
C HIS A 214 6.70 23.24 4.08
N HIS A 215 5.99 24.24 3.56
CA HIS A 215 6.10 24.62 2.15
C HIS A 215 7.57 24.98 1.82
N GLY A 216 8.10 24.40 0.77
CA GLY A 216 9.50 24.53 0.36
C GLY A 216 10.42 23.43 0.84
N GLU A 217 9.99 22.60 1.79
CA GLU A 217 10.73 21.42 2.22
C GLU A 217 10.51 20.22 1.30
N ALA A 218 11.38 19.23 1.41
CA ALA A 218 11.23 17.97 0.68
C ALA A 218 9.95 17.24 1.12
N PRO A 219 9.04 16.87 0.17
CA PRO A 219 7.75 16.29 0.52
C PRO A 219 7.91 14.91 1.17
N TRP A 220 7.11 14.66 2.19
CA TRP A 220 7.11 13.38 2.88
C TRP A 220 6.60 12.23 1.96
N ILE A 221 5.63 12.50 1.07
CA ILE A 221 5.08 11.53 0.11
C ILE A 221 5.93 11.39 -1.17
N SER A 222 7.19 11.81 -1.12
CA SER A 222 8.12 11.73 -2.25
C SER A 222 8.26 10.31 -2.83
N GLU A 223 8.13 9.28 -2.00
CA GLU A 223 8.21 7.89 -2.47
C GLU A 223 6.99 7.49 -3.32
N MET A 224 5.81 8.04 -3.04
CA MET A 224 4.61 7.78 -3.84
C MET A 224 4.68 8.47 -5.20
N TYR A 225 5.15 9.73 -5.25
CA TYR A 225 5.44 10.40 -6.52
C TYR A 225 6.59 9.72 -7.27
N GLY A 226 7.62 9.28 -6.54
CA GLY A 226 8.71 8.49 -7.11
C GLY A 226 8.19 7.25 -7.83
N TYR A 227 7.22 6.54 -7.24
CA TYR A 227 6.55 5.42 -7.88
C TYR A 227 5.79 5.86 -9.15
N ALA A 228 4.90 6.85 -9.04
CA ALA A 228 4.06 7.29 -10.14
C ALA A 228 4.88 7.75 -11.35
N PHE A 229 5.95 8.50 -11.12
CA PHE A 229 6.85 8.97 -12.16
C PHE A 229 7.78 7.87 -12.69
N GLY A 230 8.27 7.00 -11.83
CA GLY A 230 9.07 5.84 -12.22
C GLY A 230 8.29 4.87 -13.12
N ALA A 231 7.04 4.58 -12.78
CA ALA A 231 6.15 3.75 -13.60
C ALA A 231 5.84 4.40 -14.96
N ALA A 232 5.58 5.72 -14.96
CA ALA A 232 5.37 6.48 -16.19
C ALA A 232 6.60 6.44 -17.10
N MET A 233 7.81 6.63 -16.55
CA MET A 233 9.07 6.52 -17.30
C MET A 233 9.31 5.12 -17.84
N ALA A 234 8.95 4.09 -17.07
CA ALA A 234 9.00 2.69 -17.53
C ALA A 234 7.98 2.38 -18.64
N GLY A 235 7.08 3.31 -18.98
CA GLY A 235 6.03 3.12 -19.98
C GLY A 235 4.97 2.10 -19.54
N VAL A 236 4.67 2.05 -18.23
CA VAL A 236 3.69 1.13 -17.64
C VAL A 236 2.43 1.89 -17.30
N ASP A 237 1.28 1.36 -17.69
CA ASP A 237 -0.05 1.91 -17.36
C ASP A 237 -0.63 1.24 -16.12
N HIS A 238 -1.80 1.71 -15.66
CA HIS A 238 -2.45 1.23 -14.45
C HIS A 238 -3.92 0.89 -14.67
N VAL A 239 -4.34 -0.21 -14.05
CA VAL A 239 -5.73 -0.41 -13.65
C VAL A 239 -5.87 0.21 -12.26
N ILE A 240 -6.65 1.29 -12.18
CA ILE A 240 -6.88 2.01 -10.93
C ILE A 240 -8.13 1.44 -10.28
N THR A 241 -7.95 0.82 -9.12
CA THR A 241 -9.03 0.25 -8.32
C THR A 241 -9.58 1.25 -7.31
N SER A 242 -10.76 0.93 -6.79
CA SER A 242 -11.36 1.62 -5.65
C SER A 242 -12.02 0.57 -4.74
N GLY A 243 -11.61 0.51 -3.47
CA GLY A 243 -12.14 -0.43 -2.48
C GLY A 243 -11.50 -1.82 -2.48
N VAL A 244 -10.38 -2.04 -3.16
CA VAL A 244 -9.50 -3.17 -2.91
C VAL A 244 -8.83 -2.99 -1.54
N VAL A 245 -8.41 -1.77 -1.25
CA VAL A 245 -7.92 -1.35 0.07
C VAL A 245 -8.97 -0.48 0.74
N GLU A 246 -9.32 -0.80 1.98
CA GLU A 246 -10.22 0.01 2.81
C GLU A 246 -9.56 0.36 4.14
N TYR A 247 -10.00 1.49 4.70
CA TYR A 247 -9.61 1.90 6.06
C TYR A 247 -10.72 1.57 7.05
N PRO A 248 -10.39 1.17 8.30
CA PRO A 248 -11.39 1.01 9.35
C PRO A 248 -12.19 2.29 9.66
N SER A 249 -11.60 3.46 9.36
CA SER A 249 -12.26 4.76 9.46
C SER A 249 -13.13 5.09 8.25
N SER A 250 -13.17 4.25 7.22
CA SER A 250 -13.99 4.50 6.02
C SER A 250 -15.46 4.57 6.37
N VAL A 251 -16.08 5.69 6.02
CA VAL A 251 -17.49 5.98 6.39
C VAL A 251 -18.46 5.15 5.55
N ARG A 252 -18.04 4.71 4.34
CA ARG A 252 -18.91 4.01 3.40
C ARG A 252 -18.14 2.90 2.66
N PRO A 253 -17.78 1.81 3.35
CA PRO A 253 -17.16 0.68 2.67
C PRO A 253 -18.16 0.04 1.71
N THR A 254 -17.92 0.18 0.41
CA THR A 254 -18.85 -0.22 -0.64
C THR A 254 -18.86 -1.72 -0.91
N GLN A 255 -17.72 -2.37 -0.66
CA GLN A 255 -17.53 -3.81 -0.88
C GLN A 255 -16.69 -4.42 0.24
N GLU A 256 -16.64 -5.76 0.30
CA GLU A 256 -15.69 -6.43 1.18
C GLU A 256 -14.28 -6.25 0.60
N PRO A 257 -13.33 -5.63 1.33
CA PRO A 257 -12.00 -5.35 0.83
C PRO A 257 -11.19 -6.64 0.70
N TYR A 258 -10.10 -6.55 -0.08
CA TYR A 258 -9.05 -7.56 -0.09
C TYR A 258 -7.99 -7.26 0.98
N ILE A 259 -7.82 -5.97 1.27
CA ILE A 259 -6.78 -5.45 2.16
C ILE A 259 -7.42 -4.40 3.08
N ILE A 260 -7.10 -4.44 4.37
CA ILE A 260 -7.43 -3.37 5.32
C ILE A 260 -6.15 -2.65 5.69
N HIS A 261 -6.12 -1.32 5.46
CA HIS A 261 -5.03 -0.44 5.81
C HIS A 261 -5.36 0.30 7.11
N TYR A 262 -4.60 0.04 8.18
CA TYR A 262 -4.77 0.70 9.49
C TYR A 262 -3.77 1.84 9.68
N GLY A 263 -3.48 2.55 8.59
CA GLY A 263 -2.52 3.67 8.54
C GLY A 263 -2.89 4.87 9.40
N ILE A 264 -4.19 5.10 9.59
CA ILE A 264 -4.76 6.20 10.40
C ILE A 264 -5.57 5.64 11.57
N ASP A 265 -5.92 6.51 12.53
CA ASP A 265 -6.75 6.15 13.66
C ASP A 265 -8.19 5.80 13.26
N PHE A 266 -8.84 5.01 14.10
CA PHE A 266 -10.23 4.62 13.89
C PHE A 266 -10.94 4.36 15.23
N ASN A 267 -12.28 4.39 15.18
CA ASN A 267 -13.12 4.14 16.33
C ASN A 267 -13.97 2.86 16.14
N ILE A 268 -14.16 2.13 17.22
CA ILE A 268 -15.12 1.02 17.33
C ILE A 268 -16.10 1.38 18.43
N GLY A 269 -17.30 1.80 18.06
CA GLY A 269 -18.22 2.41 19.01
C GLY A 269 -17.71 3.76 19.53
N PRO A 270 -18.39 4.32 20.57
CA PRO A 270 -18.11 5.67 21.04
C PRO A 270 -16.89 5.79 21.95
N SER A 271 -16.42 4.67 22.53
CA SER A 271 -15.41 4.68 23.60
C SER A 271 -14.11 3.97 23.27
N TYR A 272 -14.02 3.31 22.11
CA TYR A 272 -12.82 2.59 21.70
C TYR A 272 -12.17 3.30 20.52
N ASN A 273 -11.09 4.03 20.80
CA ASN A 273 -10.22 4.62 19.79
C ASN A 273 -8.93 3.81 19.68
N TRP A 274 -8.50 3.50 18.47
CA TRP A 274 -7.26 2.83 18.20
C TRP A 274 -6.40 3.65 17.23
N ASN A 275 -5.12 3.82 17.58
CA ASN A 275 -4.15 4.54 16.77
C ASN A 275 -2.78 3.87 16.89
N LYS A 276 -2.24 3.39 15.77
CA LYS A 276 -0.93 2.73 15.71
C LYS A 276 0.20 3.56 16.33
N MET A 277 0.11 4.90 16.27
CA MET A 277 1.15 5.81 16.76
C MET A 277 1.28 5.78 18.28
N VAL A 278 0.21 5.45 19.00
CA VAL A 278 0.24 5.23 20.46
C VAL A 278 1.12 4.03 20.82
N TYR A 279 1.21 3.06 19.92
CA TYR A 279 1.91 1.79 20.13
C TYR A 279 3.26 1.69 19.40
N LYS A 280 3.78 2.79 18.84
CA LYS A 280 5.03 2.79 18.06
C LYS A 280 6.25 2.23 18.82
N SER A 281 6.26 2.35 20.15
CA SER A 281 7.31 1.83 21.03
C SER A 281 7.02 0.44 21.60
N LEU A 282 5.94 -0.23 21.15
CA LEU A 282 5.63 -1.60 21.55
C LEU A 282 6.70 -2.53 20.98
N ASP A 283 7.43 -3.16 21.89
CA ASP A 283 8.47 -4.14 21.58
C ASP A 283 8.02 -5.51 22.08
N LEU A 284 7.68 -6.39 21.15
CA LEU A 284 7.21 -7.75 21.44
C LEU A 284 8.29 -8.60 22.12
N TYR A 285 9.57 -8.35 21.81
CA TYR A 285 10.71 -9.09 22.38
C TYR A 285 10.98 -8.82 23.86
N LYS A 286 10.29 -7.83 24.45
CA LYS A 286 10.27 -7.67 25.91
C LYS A 286 9.43 -8.74 26.63
N CYS A 287 8.68 -9.55 25.89
CA CYS A 287 7.90 -10.66 26.42
C CYS A 287 7.00 -10.29 27.61
N LYS A 288 6.36 -9.12 27.55
CA LYS A 288 5.53 -8.60 28.65
C LYS A 288 4.04 -8.94 28.50
N GLY A 289 3.67 -9.79 27.53
CA GLY A 289 2.28 -10.16 27.29
C GLY A 289 1.36 -8.97 27.01
N ARG A 290 1.83 -7.96 26.26
CA ARG A 290 1.03 -6.79 25.94
C ARG A 290 0.15 -7.05 24.74
N PHE A 291 -1.14 -6.78 24.90
CA PHE A 291 -2.17 -6.85 23.87
C PHE A 291 -2.88 -5.50 23.76
N PHE A 292 -3.55 -5.28 22.64
CA PHE A 292 -4.55 -4.22 22.57
C PHE A 292 -5.78 -4.64 23.37
N GLY A 293 -6.47 -3.69 23.97
CA GLY A 293 -7.73 -3.98 24.67
C GLY A 293 -8.73 -4.63 23.69
N PRO A 294 -9.57 -5.57 24.18
CA PRO A 294 -10.56 -6.21 23.32
C PRO A 294 -11.53 -5.17 22.74
N PRO A 295 -11.78 -5.18 21.41
CA PRO A 295 -12.70 -4.24 20.80
C PRO A 295 -14.15 -4.56 21.24
N PRO A 296 -15.02 -3.55 21.39
CA PRO A 296 -16.44 -3.78 21.61
C PRO A 296 -17.07 -4.41 20.38
N LYS A 297 -18.28 -4.97 20.56
CA LYS A 297 -19.05 -5.54 19.45
C LYS A 297 -19.30 -4.49 18.36
N PRO A 298 -18.86 -4.73 17.12
CA PRO A 298 -19.03 -3.77 16.03
C PRO A 298 -20.50 -3.63 15.61
N ARG A 299 -20.92 -2.41 15.34
CA ARG A 299 -22.31 -2.06 14.98
C ARG A 299 -22.52 -1.86 13.48
N ASN A 300 -21.44 -1.59 12.75
CA ASN A 300 -21.44 -1.34 11.32
C ASN A 300 -20.21 -1.96 10.64
N LYS A 301 -20.10 -1.81 9.32
CA LYS A 301 -19.05 -2.43 8.52
C LYS A 301 -17.67 -1.84 8.82
N ALA A 302 -17.56 -0.52 9.00
CA ALA A 302 -16.30 0.15 9.34
C ALA A 302 -15.79 -0.33 10.71
N GLU A 303 -16.67 -0.40 11.72
CA GLU A 303 -16.32 -0.94 13.04
C GLU A 303 -15.90 -2.43 12.97
N ARG A 304 -16.50 -3.23 12.06
CA ARG A 304 -16.06 -4.62 11.84
C ARG A 304 -14.62 -4.68 11.31
N PHE A 305 -14.24 -3.75 10.42
CA PHE A 305 -12.86 -3.69 9.94
C PHE A 305 -11.90 -3.29 11.06
N GLY A 306 -12.28 -2.34 11.91
CA GLY A 306 -11.51 -1.98 13.09
C GLY A 306 -11.33 -3.16 14.05
N ALA A 307 -12.43 -3.88 14.35
CA ALA A 307 -12.38 -5.07 15.20
C ALA A 307 -11.52 -6.19 14.58
N PHE A 308 -11.60 -6.39 13.25
CA PHE A 308 -10.74 -7.32 12.53
C PHE A 308 -9.25 -6.98 12.71
N VAL A 309 -8.87 -5.69 12.57
CA VAL A 309 -7.47 -5.25 12.77
C VAL A 309 -7.00 -5.58 14.17
N VAL A 310 -7.75 -5.17 15.20
CA VAL A 310 -7.36 -5.36 16.59
C VAL A 310 -7.25 -6.85 16.94
N ASN A 311 -8.22 -7.66 16.52
CA ASN A 311 -8.23 -9.09 16.81
C ASN A 311 -7.09 -9.81 16.08
N THR A 312 -6.88 -9.56 14.79
CA THR A 312 -5.80 -10.18 14.01
C THR A 312 -4.42 -9.86 14.62
N LEU A 313 -4.21 -8.61 15.06
CA LEU A 313 -2.96 -8.21 15.70
C LEU A 313 -2.79 -8.86 17.06
N ASN A 314 -3.83 -8.92 17.88
CA ASN A 314 -3.80 -9.62 19.17
C ASN A 314 -3.48 -11.11 19.01
N ASP A 315 -4.08 -11.75 18.03
CA ASP A 315 -3.80 -13.15 17.71
C ASP A 315 -2.37 -13.37 17.24
N ALA A 316 -1.87 -12.45 16.39
CA ALA A 316 -0.48 -12.49 15.96
C ALA A 316 0.50 -12.33 17.13
N PHE A 317 0.17 -11.45 18.09
CA PHE A 317 0.97 -11.29 19.32
C PHE A 317 0.89 -12.54 20.21
N CYS A 318 -0.27 -13.16 20.27
CA CYS A 318 -0.44 -14.41 20.99
C CYS A 318 0.44 -15.53 20.43
N ASP A 319 0.42 -15.71 19.09
CA ASP A 319 1.32 -16.66 18.40
C ASP A 319 2.79 -16.33 18.69
N PHE A 320 3.17 -15.04 18.61
CA PHE A 320 4.52 -14.58 18.88
C PHE A 320 4.95 -14.91 20.32
N TYR A 321 4.15 -14.55 21.32
CA TYR A 321 4.51 -14.79 22.71
C TYR A 321 4.62 -16.28 23.03
N ARG A 322 3.75 -17.11 22.48
CA ARG A 322 3.79 -18.58 22.67
C ARG A 322 5.06 -19.20 22.07
N THR A 323 5.54 -18.66 20.94
CA THR A 323 6.67 -19.24 20.21
C THR A 323 8.01 -18.63 20.59
N GLN A 324 8.08 -17.31 20.77
CA GLN A 324 9.33 -16.58 20.97
C GLN A 324 9.62 -16.24 22.42
N CYS A 325 8.61 -16.31 23.29
CA CYS A 325 8.74 -15.98 24.71
C CYS A 325 8.56 -17.20 25.64
N ALA A 326 8.52 -18.39 25.09
CA ALA A 326 8.44 -19.62 25.88
C ALA A 326 9.65 -19.72 26.85
N GLY A 327 9.37 -19.74 28.14
CA GLY A 327 10.42 -19.77 29.20
C GLY A 327 10.87 -18.41 29.73
N ALA A 328 10.34 -17.29 29.23
CA ALA A 328 10.67 -15.94 29.72
C ALA A 328 9.98 -15.57 31.06
N GLY A 329 9.29 -16.51 31.70
CA GLY A 329 8.61 -16.35 33.01
C GLY A 329 7.08 -16.48 32.89
N PRO A 330 6.35 -16.39 34.01
CA PRO A 330 4.91 -16.66 34.08
C PRO A 330 4.03 -15.64 33.35
N ALA A 331 4.62 -14.66 32.73
CA ALA A 331 3.90 -13.50 32.18
C ALA A 331 3.12 -13.78 30.89
N VAL A 332 3.28 -14.94 30.26
CA VAL A 332 2.59 -15.26 29.00
C VAL A 332 2.21 -16.73 28.93
N GLU A 333 1.29 -17.16 29.79
CA GLU A 333 0.63 -18.43 29.60
C GLU A 333 -0.44 -18.33 28.51
N ALA A 334 -0.72 -19.45 27.85
CA ALA A 334 -1.72 -19.52 26.78
C ALA A 334 -3.13 -19.04 27.20
N ALA A 335 -3.38 -18.95 28.50
CA ALA A 335 -4.62 -18.45 29.09
C ALA A 335 -4.79 -16.92 28.98
N ASP A 336 -3.71 -16.17 28.77
CA ASP A 336 -3.73 -14.70 28.75
C ASP A 336 -4.06 -14.10 27.38
N CYS A 337 -4.17 -14.95 26.34
CA CYS A 337 -4.57 -14.48 25.01
C CYS A 337 -6.02 -14.02 25.03
N PRO A 338 -6.32 -12.79 24.58
CA PRO A 338 -7.67 -12.28 24.57
C PRO A 338 -8.61 -13.21 23.80
N PRO A 339 -9.79 -13.56 24.35
CA PRO A 339 -10.79 -14.28 23.58
C PRO A 339 -11.28 -13.40 22.43
N HIS A 340 -11.43 -13.96 21.25
CA HIS A 340 -12.02 -13.28 20.10
C HIS A 340 -13.11 -14.16 19.47
N GLU A 341 -14.12 -13.51 18.91
CA GLU A 341 -15.02 -14.19 17.99
C GLU A 341 -14.29 -14.32 16.64
N ALA A 342 -14.23 -15.54 16.11
CA ALA A 342 -13.73 -15.77 14.76
C ALA A 342 -14.48 -14.86 13.77
N PRO A 343 -13.79 -14.24 12.80
CA PRO A 343 -14.49 -13.48 11.77
C PRO A 343 -15.52 -14.41 11.09
N PRO A 344 -16.73 -13.90 10.81
CA PRO A 344 -17.71 -14.73 10.11
C PRO A 344 -17.08 -15.22 8.80
N PRO A 345 -17.30 -16.50 8.46
CA PRO A 345 -16.75 -17.06 7.23
C PRO A 345 -17.14 -16.16 6.06
N SER A 346 -16.18 -15.87 5.17
CA SER A 346 -16.43 -15.09 3.97
C SER A 346 -17.63 -15.72 3.25
N LYS A 347 -18.71 -14.97 3.12
CA LYS A 347 -19.90 -15.49 2.44
C LYS A 347 -19.47 -15.89 1.03
N ALA A 348 -19.70 -17.14 0.69
CA ALA A 348 -19.52 -17.66 -0.65
C ALA A 348 -20.10 -16.66 -1.66
N ARG A 349 -19.39 -16.46 -2.77
CA ARG A 349 -19.83 -15.63 -3.87
C ARG A 349 -21.27 -15.97 -4.20
N CYS A 350 -22.13 -15.00 -4.18
CA CYS A 350 -23.55 -15.21 -4.45
C CYS A 350 -23.73 -15.39 -5.97
N ASP A 351 -23.92 -16.60 -6.42
CA ASP A 351 -24.08 -16.99 -7.83
C ASP A 351 -25.55 -17.29 -8.13
N GLY A 352 -26.40 -16.27 -8.21
CA GLY A 352 -27.81 -16.46 -8.53
C GLY A 352 -28.54 -15.19 -8.97
N PRO A 353 -29.69 -15.30 -9.65
CA PRO A 353 -30.45 -14.14 -10.13
C PRO A 353 -31.09 -13.29 -9.02
N SER A 354 -31.08 -13.75 -7.78
CA SER A 354 -31.49 -12.98 -6.59
C SER A 354 -30.33 -12.23 -5.93
N CYS A 355 -29.13 -12.38 -6.46
CA CYS A 355 -27.93 -11.75 -5.92
C CYS A 355 -27.86 -10.28 -6.31
N CYS A 356 -27.86 -9.42 -5.31
CA CYS A 356 -27.77 -7.98 -5.50
C CYS A 356 -26.34 -7.46 -5.31
N ASP A 357 -25.37 -8.11 -5.90
CA ASP A 357 -23.99 -7.66 -5.91
C ASP A 357 -23.65 -6.99 -7.24
N ASP A 358 -22.80 -5.97 -7.17
CA ASP A 358 -22.28 -5.29 -8.33
C ASP A 358 -21.41 -6.26 -9.13
N ARG A 359 -21.62 -6.29 -10.45
CA ARG A 359 -20.96 -7.22 -11.38
C ARG A 359 -19.69 -6.65 -11.99
N HIS A 360 -19.36 -5.38 -11.70
CA HIS A 360 -18.20 -4.69 -12.26
C HIS A 360 -17.47 -3.89 -11.18
N ALA A 361 -16.14 -3.91 -11.23
CA ALA A 361 -15.30 -3.23 -10.24
C ALA A 361 -15.47 -1.70 -10.24
N ASN A 362 -15.88 -1.11 -11.35
CA ASN A 362 -16.07 0.33 -11.49
C ASN A 362 -17.47 0.82 -11.12
N CYS A 363 -18.36 -0.05 -10.66
CA CYS A 363 -19.75 0.31 -10.36
C CYS A 363 -19.89 1.52 -9.45
N TRP A 364 -19.07 1.59 -8.43
CA TRP A 364 -19.11 2.71 -7.50
C TRP A 364 -18.59 4.01 -8.11
N ALA A 365 -17.52 3.95 -8.90
CA ALA A 365 -16.98 5.11 -9.59
C ALA A 365 -17.98 5.68 -10.60
N TRP A 366 -18.70 4.81 -11.29
CA TRP A 366 -19.77 5.20 -12.22
C TRP A 366 -20.97 5.78 -11.49
N ALA A 367 -21.36 5.22 -10.33
CA ALA A 367 -22.45 5.76 -9.52
C ALA A 367 -22.13 7.16 -8.97
N LEU A 368 -20.86 7.44 -8.63
CA LEU A 368 -20.39 8.78 -8.24
C LEU A 368 -20.35 9.78 -9.39
N GLY A 369 -20.22 9.29 -10.63
CA GLY A 369 -20.26 10.09 -11.86
C GLY A 369 -21.68 10.20 -12.42
N ASP A 370 -22.72 10.04 -11.59
CA ASP A 370 -24.14 10.14 -11.95
C ASP A 370 -24.60 9.14 -13.03
N GLU A 371 -23.81 8.07 -13.30
CA GLU A 371 -24.15 7.05 -14.29
C GLU A 371 -25.42 6.26 -13.92
N CYS A 372 -25.79 6.22 -12.67
CA CYS A 372 -27.07 5.62 -12.23
C CYS A 372 -28.28 6.34 -12.85
N GLU A 373 -28.16 7.64 -13.09
CA GLU A 373 -29.18 8.48 -13.73
C GLU A 373 -28.96 8.59 -15.24
N ASN A 374 -27.70 8.72 -15.68
CA ASN A 374 -27.34 8.91 -17.07
C ASN A 374 -27.44 7.63 -17.89
N ASN A 375 -27.18 6.45 -17.28
CA ASN A 375 -27.19 5.15 -17.94
C ASN A 375 -27.92 4.07 -17.11
N PRO A 376 -29.21 4.32 -16.74
CA PRO A 376 -29.92 3.50 -15.74
C PRO A 376 -30.11 2.04 -16.16
N ALA A 377 -30.24 1.74 -17.43
CA ALA A 377 -30.45 0.37 -17.92
C ALA A 377 -29.21 -0.51 -17.70
N PHE A 378 -28.04 0.01 -18.00
CA PHE A 378 -26.75 -0.66 -17.76
C PHE A 378 -26.45 -0.72 -16.27
N MET A 379 -26.55 0.38 -15.57
CA MET A 379 -26.17 0.49 -14.17
C MET A 379 -27.04 -0.36 -13.24
N ARG A 380 -28.35 -0.41 -13.47
CA ARG A 380 -29.25 -1.27 -12.65
C ARG A 380 -29.03 -2.76 -12.87
N THR A 381 -28.50 -3.13 -14.04
CA THR A 381 -28.21 -4.53 -14.38
C THR A 381 -26.81 -4.94 -13.90
N THR A 382 -25.84 -4.06 -14.09
CA THR A 382 -24.42 -4.35 -13.84
C THR A 382 -23.98 -3.91 -12.43
N CYS A 383 -24.59 -2.82 -11.92
CA CYS A 383 -24.23 -2.15 -10.68
C CYS A 383 -25.45 -1.92 -9.74
N PRO A 384 -26.27 -2.94 -9.51
CA PRO A 384 -27.54 -2.75 -8.78
C PRO A 384 -27.33 -2.27 -7.35
N LYS A 385 -26.22 -2.63 -6.71
CA LYS A 385 -25.90 -2.26 -5.34
C LYS A 385 -25.40 -0.81 -5.24
N ALA A 386 -24.50 -0.42 -6.14
CA ALA A 386 -23.98 0.94 -6.19
C ALA A 386 -25.08 1.98 -6.48
N CYS A 387 -26.09 1.61 -7.27
CA CYS A 387 -27.25 2.46 -7.60
C CYS A 387 -28.45 2.30 -6.64
N GLY A 388 -28.33 1.55 -5.54
CA GLY A 388 -29.44 1.33 -4.60
C GLY A 388 -30.64 0.59 -5.19
N ALA A 389 -30.46 -0.15 -6.29
CA ALA A 389 -31.55 -0.82 -7.02
C ALA A 389 -31.92 -2.21 -6.47
N CYS A 390 -31.35 -2.63 -5.34
CA CYS A 390 -31.56 -3.92 -4.71
C CYS A 390 -32.98 -4.05 -4.11
N LYS A 391 -33.79 -4.97 -4.60
CA LYS A 391 -35.10 -5.26 -4.01
C LYS A 391 -34.94 -6.16 -2.79
N GLY A 392 -35.31 -5.67 -1.58
CA GLY A 392 -35.44 -6.51 -0.37
C GLY A 392 -34.52 -6.18 0.81
N GLY A 393 -33.81 -5.06 0.82
CA GLY A 393 -33.20 -4.51 2.03
C GLY A 393 -34.22 -3.70 2.83
N PRO A 394 -34.06 -3.54 4.17
CA PRO A 394 -34.92 -2.63 4.95
C PRO A 394 -34.87 -1.24 4.32
N ALA A 395 -36.03 -0.62 4.17
CA ALA A 395 -36.16 0.72 3.63
C ALA A 395 -35.17 1.65 4.34
N ALA A 396 -34.38 2.37 3.57
CA ALA A 396 -33.52 3.44 4.06
C ALA A 396 -34.41 4.58 4.59
N ALA A 397 -34.77 4.46 5.87
CA ALA A 397 -35.19 5.61 6.67
C ALA A 397 -33.87 6.19 7.21
N ASP A 398 -33.35 7.18 6.52
CA ASP A 398 -32.44 8.26 6.93
C ASP A 398 -31.63 8.75 5.71
N ALA A 399 -32.38 9.15 4.67
CA ALA A 399 -31.83 10.04 3.65
C ALA A 399 -31.74 11.45 4.26
N VAL A 400 -30.54 11.85 4.65
CA VAL A 400 -30.22 13.25 4.93
C VAL A 400 -30.42 14.05 3.65
N PRO A 401 -31.20 15.18 3.65
CA PRO A 401 -31.40 15.97 2.45
C PRO A 401 -30.07 16.56 1.96
N LEU A 402 -29.78 16.36 0.69
CA LEU A 402 -28.73 17.07 -0.01
C LEU A 402 -29.02 18.57 0.00
N LEU A 403 -28.11 19.38 0.52
CA LEU A 403 -28.12 20.83 0.39
C LEU A 403 -27.97 21.20 -1.10
N PRO A 404 -28.67 22.23 -1.59
CA PRO A 404 -28.63 22.61 -2.99
C PRO A 404 -27.24 23.11 -3.37
N THR A 405 -26.71 22.57 -4.44
CA THR A 405 -25.46 23.01 -5.09
C THR A 405 -25.69 24.39 -5.70
N ALA A 406 -24.92 25.39 -5.26
CA ALA A 406 -24.85 26.68 -5.91
C ALA A 406 -24.12 26.55 -7.25
N ASP A 407 -24.76 26.97 -8.33
CA ASP A 407 -24.20 27.15 -9.67
C ASP A 407 -22.97 28.08 -9.62
N HIS A 408 -21.79 27.53 -9.89
CA HIS A 408 -20.65 28.32 -10.30
C HIS A 408 -20.11 27.78 -11.63
N ALA A 409 -20.44 28.52 -12.70
CA ALA A 409 -19.80 28.38 -13.99
C ALA A 409 -18.29 28.64 -13.88
N LEU A 410 -17.50 27.69 -14.34
CA LEU A 410 -16.05 27.79 -14.42
C LEU A 410 -15.65 28.84 -15.47
N PRO A 411 -14.72 29.77 -15.20
CA PRO A 411 -14.19 30.69 -16.19
C PRO A 411 -13.25 29.95 -17.16
N ALA A 412 -13.23 30.44 -18.40
CA ALA A 412 -12.39 29.91 -19.47
C ALA A 412 -10.87 30.00 -19.12
N PRO A 413 -10.05 29.05 -19.57
CA PRO A 413 -8.63 29.04 -19.28
C PRO A 413 -7.89 30.20 -19.99
N PRO A 414 -6.85 30.79 -19.35
CA PRO A 414 -6.01 31.82 -19.95
C PRO A 414 -5.10 31.24 -21.05
N PRO A 415 -4.62 32.05 -22.00
CA PRO A 415 -3.76 31.60 -23.08
C PRO A 415 -2.38 31.14 -22.59
N SER A 416 -1.85 30.11 -23.24
CA SER A 416 -0.59 29.45 -22.94
C SER A 416 0.62 30.41 -23.02
N PRO A 417 1.57 30.37 -22.08
CA PRO A 417 2.83 31.10 -22.18
C PRO A 417 3.78 30.50 -23.23
N PRO A 418 4.72 31.29 -23.77
CA PRO A 418 5.66 30.83 -24.78
C PRO A 418 6.65 29.79 -24.23
N PRO A 419 7.22 28.93 -25.09
CA PRO A 419 8.08 27.84 -24.65
C PRO A 419 9.41 28.34 -24.09
N LEU A 420 9.77 27.84 -22.91
CA LEU A 420 11.09 28.02 -22.30
C LEU A 420 12.11 27.14 -23.04
N GLN A 421 13.26 27.75 -23.38
CA GLN A 421 14.37 27.06 -24.02
C GLN A 421 14.98 26.01 -23.05
N HIS A 422 15.01 24.78 -23.48
CA HIS A 422 15.64 23.67 -22.80
C HIS A 422 17.17 23.82 -22.82
N GLN A 423 17.78 23.99 -21.65
CA GLN A 423 19.19 23.61 -21.47
C GLN A 423 19.24 22.10 -21.27
N ALA A 424 19.96 21.43 -22.16
CA ALA A 424 20.21 20.00 -22.11
C ALA A 424 21.03 19.67 -20.84
N LEU A 425 20.44 18.93 -19.92
CA LEU A 425 21.16 18.24 -18.87
C LEU A 425 21.84 17.02 -19.46
N HIS A 426 23.16 17.02 -19.49
CA HIS A 426 23.97 15.90 -19.93
C HIS A 426 23.73 14.68 -19.03
N ASP A 427 23.47 13.55 -19.67
CA ASP A 427 23.37 12.23 -19.08
C ASP A 427 24.73 11.79 -18.51
N ASP A 428 24.84 11.77 -17.18
CA ASP A 428 25.91 11.12 -16.42
C ASP A 428 25.34 9.89 -15.66
N THR A 429 24.53 9.10 -16.35
CA THR A 429 23.82 7.95 -15.74
C THR A 429 24.72 6.74 -15.52
N ASP A 430 25.79 6.56 -16.28
CA ASP A 430 26.68 5.40 -16.19
C ASP A 430 27.55 5.41 -14.92
N GLY A 431 28.07 6.59 -14.52
CA GLY A 431 28.91 6.71 -13.32
C GLY A 431 28.14 6.56 -11.99
N ALA A 432 26.85 6.90 -11.97
CA ALA A 432 26.01 6.77 -10.78
C ALA A 432 25.62 5.31 -10.53
N ALA A 433 25.28 4.56 -11.59
CA ALA A 433 24.95 3.14 -11.48
C ALA A 433 26.13 2.30 -10.98
N GLU A 434 27.36 2.63 -11.41
CA GLU A 434 28.58 1.93 -11.01
C GLU A 434 28.95 2.22 -9.54
N LYS A 435 28.81 3.45 -9.07
CA LYS A 435 28.97 3.81 -7.65
C LYS A 435 27.96 3.13 -6.74
N MET A 436 26.69 3.02 -7.18
CA MET A 436 25.67 2.25 -6.47
C MET A 436 26.03 0.78 -6.33
N ALA A 437 26.47 0.17 -7.43
CA ALA A 437 26.83 -1.25 -7.43
C ALA A 437 28.00 -1.51 -6.49
N ALA A 438 28.99 -0.64 -6.44
CA ALA A 438 30.15 -0.76 -5.56
C ALA A 438 29.79 -0.58 -4.08
N ALA A 439 29.00 0.45 -3.73
CA ALA A 439 28.56 0.68 -2.35
C ALA A 439 27.64 -0.45 -1.85
N ALA A 440 26.67 -0.87 -2.66
CA ALA A 440 25.77 -1.96 -2.34
C ALA A 440 26.49 -3.31 -2.21
N ALA A 441 27.54 -3.56 -3.02
CA ALA A 441 28.34 -4.79 -2.93
C ALA A 441 29.15 -4.85 -1.62
N ALA A 442 29.75 -3.74 -1.19
CA ALA A 442 30.51 -3.67 0.05
C ALA A 442 29.61 -3.89 1.28
N GLU A 443 28.47 -3.24 1.33
CA GLU A 443 27.51 -3.37 2.43
C GLU A 443 26.84 -4.75 2.44
N LYS A 444 26.56 -5.34 1.28
CA LYS A 444 26.05 -6.71 1.15
C LYS A 444 27.02 -7.75 1.66
N ALA A 445 28.33 -7.58 1.41
CA ALA A 445 29.34 -8.46 1.95
C ALA A 445 29.37 -8.42 3.48
N ALA A 446 29.24 -7.23 4.08
CA ALA A 446 29.17 -7.06 5.52
C ALA A 446 27.89 -7.68 6.12
N ILE A 447 26.74 -7.48 5.48
CA ILE A 447 25.45 -8.07 5.88
C ILE A 447 25.49 -9.60 5.80
N SER A 448 26.08 -10.16 4.74
CA SER A 448 26.22 -11.61 4.57
C SER A 448 27.13 -12.22 5.65
N ALA A 449 28.22 -11.52 6.01
CA ALA A 449 29.11 -11.95 7.09
C ALA A 449 28.41 -11.90 8.47
N ALA A 450 27.64 -10.84 8.75
CA ALA A 450 26.87 -10.71 9.98
C ALA A 450 25.77 -11.76 10.10
N ALA A 451 25.06 -12.05 8.99
CA ALA A 451 24.03 -13.10 8.97
C ALA A 451 24.60 -14.51 9.15
N ALA A 452 25.81 -14.79 8.60
CA ALA A 452 26.51 -16.06 8.79
C ALA A 452 26.99 -16.23 10.23
N ALA A 453 27.45 -15.16 10.87
CA ALA A 453 27.84 -15.18 12.29
C ALA A 453 26.63 -15.44 13.22
N ALA A 454 25.49 -14.81 12.93
CA ALA A 454 24.25 -14.98 13.70
C ALA A 454 23.57 -16.36 13.51
N ALA A 455 23.97 -17.14 12.50
CA ALA A 455 23.48 -18.50 12.27
C ALA A 455 24.39 -19.59 12.87
N ALA A 456 25.54 -19.18 13.41
CA ALA A 456 26.54 -20.08 13.98
C ALA A 456 26.49 -20.13 15.53
N ASP A 457 25.75 -19.21 16.16
CA ASP A 457 25.37 -19.20 17.58
C ASP A 457 23.94 -19.81 17.74
#